data_0af0dd56bab0f5474730c8ffed835625
#
_entry.id   0af0dd56bab0f5474730c8ffed835625
#
_cell.length_a   1.000
_cell.length_b   1.000
_cell.length_c   1.000
_cell.angle_alpha   90.00
_cell.angle_beta   90.00
_cell.angle_gamma   90.00
#
_symmetry.space_group_name_H-M   'P 1'
#
loop_
_entity.id
_entity.type
_entity.pdbx_description
1 polymer ?
#
loop_
_entity_poly.entity_id
_entity_poly.type
_entity_poly.pdbx_seq_one_letter_code
_entity_poly.pdbx_strand_id
1 'polypeptide(L)' 'MSGQPDEILTIDEVASYLKAGKRTVYRLAASGQLPAFKLGGTWRFRRGELDRWIASRIGEAADEGHDGGEE' A
#
# COMPACT_ATOMS: atom_id res chain seq x y z
N MET A 1 19.80 -3.75 5.84
CA MET A 1 19.10 -3.05 5.05
C MET A 1 17.73 -3.50 4.86
N SER A 2 16.87 -2.80 5.33
CA SER A 2 15.49 -3.17 5.22
C SER A 2 15.01 -2.75 3.86
N GLY A 3 13.83 -3.14 3.49
CA GLY A 3 13.27 -2.65 2.25
C GLY A 3 13.64 -3.45 1.03
N GLN A 4 13.85 -4.72 1.20
CA GLN A 4 14.09 -5.55 0.05
C GLN A 4 12.82 -5.72 -0.75
N PRO A 5 12.91 -5.71 -2.09
CA PRO A 5 11.72 -5.81 -2.92
C PRO A 5 10.91 -7.07 -2.68
N ASP A 6 11.56 -8.13 -2.23
CA ASP A 6 10.86 -9.38 -1.98
C ASP A 6 10.31 -9.50 -0.58
N GLU A 7 10.51 -8.50 0.22
CA GLU A 7 10.03 -8.56 1.60
C GLU A 7 8.51 -8.67 1.63
N ILE A 8 8.02 -9.56 2.47
CA ILE A 8 6.59 -9.75 2.64
C ILE A 8 6.13 -9.03 3.88
N LEU A 9 5.10 -8.23 3.74
CA LEU A 9 4.60 -7.40 4.82
C LEU A 9 3.20 -7.81 5.24
N THR A 10 2.90 -7.64 6.51
CA THR A 10 1.57 -7.85 7.03
C THR A 10 0.76 -6.56 6.90
N ILE A 11 -0.55 -6.65 7.18
CA ILE A 11 -1.39 -5.46 7.18
C ILE A 11 -0.89 -4.45 8.19
N ASP A 12 -0.50 -4.91 9.37
CA ASP A 12 0.02 -4.01 10.39
C ASP A 12 1.24 -3.26 9.89
N GLU A 13 2.13 -3.98 9.24
CA GLU A 13 3.35 -3.37 8.74
C GLU A 13 3.05 -2.37 7.63
N VAL A 14 2.12 -2.72 6.75
CA VAL A 14 1.77 -1.81 5.66
C VAL A 14 1.08 -0.57 6.20
N ALA A 15 0.19 -0.75 7.16
CA ALA A 15 -0.50 0.39 7.76
C ALA A 15 0.49 1.35 8.39
N SER A 16 1.48 0.80 9.09
CA SER A 16 2.51 1.60 9.70
C SER A 16 3.37 2.29 8.64
N TYR A 17 3.70 1.56 7.60
CA TYR A 17 4.53 2.08 6.52
C TYR A 17 3.83 3.23 5.79
N LEU A 18 2.55 3.07 5.55
CA LEU A 18 1.78 4.09 4.85
C LEU A 18 1.22 5.14 5.80
N LYS A 19 1.36 4.93 7.08
CA LYS A 19 0.79 5.80 8.10
C LYS A 19 -0.72 5.93 7.92
N ALA A 20 -1.34 4.80 7.69
CA ALA A 20 -2.78 4.72 7.49
C ALA A 20 -3.36 3.73 8.49
N GLY A 21 -4.67 3.78 8.66
CA GLY A 21 -5.33 2.83 9.52
C GLY A 21 -5.39 1.46 8.89
N LYS A 22 -5.41 0.43 9.72
CA LYS A 22 -5.47 -0.94 9.21
C LYS A 22 -6.75 -1.17 8.42
N ARG A 23 -7.84 -0.55 8.83
CA ARG A 23 -9.10 -0.70 8.14
C ARG A 23 -8.99 -0.19 6.69
N THR A 24 -8.31 0.94 6.52
CA THR A 24 -8.11 1.50 5.20
C THR A 24 -7.29 0.55 4.33
N VAL A 25 -6.21 0.01 4.90
CA VAL A 25 -5.37 -0.92 4.16
C VAL A 25 -6.16 -2.16 3.78
N TYR A 26 -6.92 -2.69 4.72
CA TYR A 26 -7.72 -3.87 4.45
C TYR A 26 -8.71 -3.60 3.32
N ARG A 27 -9.37 -2.46 3.36
CA ARG A 27 -10.35 -2.13 2.34
C ARG A 27 -9.70 -2.02 0.96
N LEU A 28 -8.55 -1.38 0.90
CA LEU A 28 -7.85 -1.24 -0.36
C LEU A 28 -7.40 -2.59 -0.91
N ALA A 29 -6.94 -3.46 -0.03
CA ALA A 29 -6.53 -4.80 -0.46
C ALA A 29 -7.72 -5.61 -0.93
N ALA A 30 -8.81 -5.55 -0.19
CA ALA A 30 -9.99 -6.35 -0.51
C ALA A 30 -10.63 -5.88 -1.81
N SER A 31 -10.53 -4.61 -2.12
CA SER A 31 -11.14 -4.09 -3.35
C SER A 31 -10.22 -4.24 -4.56
N GLY A 32 -9.01 -4.72 -4.36
CA GLY A 32 -8.09 -4.92 -5.46
C GLY A 32 -7.33 -3.68 -5.86
N GLN A 33 -7.49 -2.59 -5.13
CA GLN A 33 -6.77 -1.37 -5.47
C GLN A 33 -5.33 -1.39 -5.01
N LEU A 34 -5.05 -2.15 -3.97
CA LEU A 34 -3.70 -2.25 -3.42
C LEU A 34 -3.20 -3.66 -3.69
N PRO A 35 -2.02 -3.81 -4.31
CA PRO A 35 -1.52 -5.15 -4.61
C PRO A 35 -1.33 -5.95 -3.33
N ALA A 36 -1.98 -7.08 -3.27
CA ALA A 36 -1.94 -7.93 -2.09
C ALA A 36 -2.32 -9.34 -2.46
N PHE A 37 -2.02 -10.28 -1.59
CA PHE A 37 -2.42 -11.67 -1.79
C PHE A 37 -2.82 -12.26 -0.45
N LYS A 38 -3.64 -13.30 -0.51
CA LYS A 38 -4.09 -13.98 0.70
C LYS A 38 -3.17 -15.14 1.01
N LEU A 39 -2.74 -15.19 2.24
CA LEU A 39 -1.92 -16.30 2.69
C LEU A 39 -2.58 -16.88 3.93
N GLY A 40 -3.21 -18.04 3.76
CA GLY A 40 -3.87 -18.66 4.90
C GLY A 40 -4.97 -17.83 5.52
N GLY A 41 -5.66 -17.05 4.71
CA GLY A 41 -6.78 -16.27 5.22
C GLY A 41 -6.44 -14.86 5.66
N THR A 42 -5.17 -14.49 5.58
CA THR A 42 -4.78 -13.13 5.94
C THR A 42 -4.09 -12.48 4.76
N TRP A 43 -4.15 -11.17 4.73
CA TRP A 43 -3.54 -10.43 3.65
C TRP A 43 -2.04 -10.28 3.86
N ARG A 44 -1.31 -10.38 2.75
CA ARG A 44 0.13 -10.14 2.75
C ARG A 44 0.45 -9.26 1.55
N PHE A 45 1.56 -8.55 1.64
CA PHE A 45 1.93 -7.56 0.63
C PHE A 45 3.40 -7.72 0.29
N ARG A 46 3.74 -7.51 -0.97
CA ARG A 46 5.13 -7.54 -1.39
C ARG A 46 5.65 -6.12 -1.43
N ARG A 47 6.78 -5.91 -0.78
CA ARG A 47 7.32 -4.57 -0.64
C ARG A 47 7.54 -3.88 -1.97
N GLY A 48 8.09 -4.60 -2.94
CA GLY A 48 8.33 -4.01 -4.24
C GLY A 48 7.07 -3.54 -4.94
N GLU A 49 6.02 -4.35 -4.86
CA GLU A 49 4.76 -3.97 -5.46
C GLU A 49 4.10 -2.82 -4.73
N LEU A 50 4.26 -2.82 -3.42
CA LEU A 50 3.71 -1.74 -2.63
C LEU A 50 4.40 -0.42 -2.99
N ASP A 51 5.70 -0.45 -3.13
CA ASP A 51 6.44 0.76 -3.48
C ASP A 51 6.05 1.27 -4.86
N ARG A 52 5.82 0.38 -5.80
CA ARG A 52 5.37 0.78 -7.14
C ARG A 52 3.99 1.40 -7.07
N TRP A 53 3.13 0.83 -6.23
CA TRP A 53 1.79 1.36 -6.06
C TRP A 53 1.84 2.77 -5.48
N ILE A 54 2.71 2.98 -4.50
CA ILE A 54 2.87 4.30 -3.91
C ILE A 54 3.35 5.29 -4.96
N ALA A 55 4.33 4.91 -5.75
CA ALA A 55 4.85 5.79 -6.78
C ALA A 55 3.77 6.15 -7.79
N SER A 56 2.94 5.19 -8.12
CA SER A 56 1.85 5.42 -9.04
C SER A 56 0.85 6.43 -8.46
N ARG A 57 0.55 6.30 -7.17
CA ARG A 57 -0.37 7.23 -6.55
C ARG A 57 0.19 8.63 -6.50
N ILE A 58 1.47 8.75 -6.20
CA ILE A 58 2.11 10.05 -6.16
C ILE A 58 2.10 10.66 -7.55
N GLY A 59 2.36 9.87 -8.57
CA GLY A 59 2.32 10.35 -9.93
C GLY A 59 0.95 10.85 -10.32
N GLU A 60 -0.07 10.14 -9.93
CA GLU A 60 -1.43 10.56 -10.24
C GLU A 60 -1.77 11.88 -9.57
N ALA A 61 -1.38 12.00 -8.32
CA ALA A 61 -1.67 13.23 -7.59
C ALA A 61 -0.94 14.40 -8.22
N ALA A 62 0.31 14.20 -8.57
CA ALA A 62 1.09 15.25 -9.18
C ALA A 62 0.50 15.62 -10.53
N ASP A 63 0.06 14.64 -11.25
CA ASP A 63 -0.47 14.86 -12.56
C ASP A 63 -1.76 15.66 -12.51
N GLU A 64 -2.59 15.36 -11.55
CA GLU A 64 -3.82 16.09 -11.39
C GLU A 64 -3.63 17.44 -10.80
N GLY A 65 -2.55 17.63 -10.23
CA GLY A 65 -2.26 18.89 -9.62
C GLY A 65 -3.14 19.19 -8.50
N HIS A 66 -3.70 18.47 -7.86
CA HIS A 66 -4.62 18.71 -7.04
C HIS A 66 -4.41 18.96 -5.80
N ASP A 67 -4.70 19.35 -5.24
CA ASP A 67 -4.44 19.62 -4.23
C ASP A 67 -4.93 19.05 -3.24
N GLY A 68 -4.99 18.83 -2.91
CA GLY A 68 -5.24 18.21 -2.14
C GLY A 68 -5.54 18.09 -1.02
N GLY A 69 -5.66 18.09 -0.71
CA GLY A 69 -5.74 17.87 0.16
C GLY A 69 -5.89 17.32 1.07
N GLU A 70 -5.77 17.13 1.07
CA GLU A 70 -5.73 16.62 1.86
C GLU A 70 -5.57 16.17 2.51
N GLU A 71 -5.44 16.02 2.68
CA GLU A 71 -5.23 15.52 3.26
C GLU A 71 -5.20 15.34 3.66
#